data_0ad1c0e74d9a36f2d511b0650fd8d205
#
_entry.id   0ad1c0e74d9a36f2d511b0650fd8d205
#
_cell.length_a   1.000
_cell.length_b   1.000
_cell.length_c   1.000
_cell.angle_alpha   90.00
_cell.angle_beta   90.00
_cell.angle_gamma   90.00
#
_symmetry.space_group_name_H-M   'P 1'
#
loop_
_entity.id
_entity.type
_entity.pdbx_description
1 polymer ?
#
loop_
_entity_poly.entity_id
_entity_poly.type
_entity_poly.pdbx_seq_one_letter_code
_entity_poly.pdbx_strand_id
1 'polypeptide(L)'
;MTITPQAQASERLTLTPEYSTPYNAIIRDDVVMGVSRYFIERWLPVLGPSAAALVNTLRQLDYRCQDDTIEISGAALAREAAMSRRHLYTCLDHPWIGAFVQPETGPRQRTASGKIIQGANRYRVRMDDPLAPADAEHLLDVLASAADTPLEAARRAL
;
A
#
# COMPACT_ATOMS: atom_id res chain seq x y z
N MET A 1 -8.18 -42.67 6.47
CA MET A 1 -9.33 -41.80 6.10
C MET A 1 -8.75 -40.59 5.40
N THR A 2 -8.79 -40.57 4.08
CA THR A 2 -8.22 -39.50 3.25
C THR A 2 -9.32 -38.48 2.99
N ILE A 3 -9.21 -37.30 3.56
CA ILE A 3 -10.14 -36.18 3.31
C ILE A 3 -9.68 -35.52 2.02
N THR A 4 -10.41 -35.76 0.95
CA THR A 4 -10.26 -35.04 -0.32
C THR A 4 -10.83 -33.65 -0.13
N PRO A 5 -10.06 -32.55 -0.36
CA PRO A 5 -10.62 -31.21 -0.33
C PRO A 5 -11.56 -31.06 -1.53
N GLN A 6 -12.85 -30.96 -1.27
CA GLN A 6 -13.82 -30.51 -2.26
C GLN A 6 -13.45 -29.09 -2.65
N ALA A 7 -13.06 -28.89 -3.91
CA ALA A 7 -12.94 -27.59 -4.52
C ALA A 7 -14.32 -26.92 -4.46
N GLN A 8 -14.49 -25.99 -3.53
CA GLN A 8 -15.64 -25.08 -3.52
C GLN A 8 -15.54 -24.27 -4.81
N ALA A 9 -16.41 -24.57 -5.75
CA ALA A 9 -16.64 -23.71 -6.91
C ALA A 9 -17.01 -22.33 -6.37
N SER A 10 -16.14 -21.35 -6.59
CA SER A 10 -16.45 -19.96 -6.25
C SER A 10 -17.66 -19.57 -7.09
N GLU A 11 -18.81 -19.45 -6.44
CA GLU A 11 -19.99 -18.82 -7.05
C GLU A 11 -19.57 -17.43 -7.51
N ARG A 12 -19.38 -17.25 -8.80
CA ARG A 12 -19.21 -15.94 -9.39
C ARG A 12 -20.56 -15.24 -9.28
N LEU A 13 -20.64 -14.24 -8.44
CA LEU A 13 -21.77 -13.32 -8.41
C LEU A 13 -21.88 -12.68 -9.80
N THR A 14 -22.88 -13.09 -10.55
CA THR A 14 -23.20 -12.51 -11.85
C THR A 14 -24.29 -11.48 -11.62
N LEU A 15 -23.94 -10.19 -11.84
CA LEU A 15 -24.94 -9.13 -11.82
C LEU A 15 -25.97 -9.36 -12.91
N THR A 16 -27.24 -9.26 -12.56
CA THR A 16 -28.33 -9.33 -13.56
C THR A 16 -28.27 -8.12 -14.49
N PRO A 17 -28.73 -8.22 -15.75
CA PRO A 17 -28.69 -7.11 -16.70
C PRO A 17 -29.36 -5.83 -16.19
N GLU A 18 -30.37 -5.95 -15.33
CA GLU A 18 -31.08 -4.85 -14.72
C GLU A 18 -30.22 -4.00 -13.81
N TYR A 19 -29.19 -4.60 -13.18
CA TYR A 19 -28.23 -3.91 -12.28
C TYR A 19 -26.91 -3.57 -12.97
N SER A 20 -26.55 -4.24 -14.06
CA SER A 20 -25.25 -4.02 -14.72
C SER A 20 -25.13 -2.64 -15.33
N THR A 21 -26.19 -2.10 -15.93
CA THR A 21 -26.14 -0.78 -16.57
C THR A 21 -26.00 0.37 -15.56
N PRO A 22 -26.82 0.48 -14.48
CA PRO A 22 -26.61 1.46 -13.43
C PRO A 22 -25.27 1.28 -12.70
N TYR A 23 -24.87 0.05 -12.44
CA TYR A 23 -23.58 -0.24 -11.81
C TYR A 23 -22.42 0.28 -12.66
N ASN A 24 -22.38 -0.03 -13.96
CA ASN A 24 -21.32 0.41 -14.86
C ASN A 24 -21.33 1.93 -15.12
N ALA A 25 -22.47 2.59 -14.92
CA ALA A 25 -22.56 4.05 -14.98
C ALA A 25 -21.90 4.73 -13.76
N ILE A 26 -21.88 4.06 -12.60
CA ILE A 26 -21.30 4.54 -11.35
C ILE A 26 -19.85 4.04 -11.19
N ILE A 27 -19.64 2.75 -11.40
CA ILE A 27 -18.35 2.08 -11.26
C ILE A 27 -17.74 1.89 -12.66
N ARG A 28 -17.02 2.90 -13.11
CA ARG A 28 -16.26 2.85 -14.37
C ARG A 28 -14.83 2.44 -14.09
N ASP A 29 -14.14 1.91 -15.10
CA ASP A 29 -12.76 1.44 -14.97
C ASP A 29 -11.81 2.52 -14.45
N ASP A 30 -12.06 3.78 -14.80
CA ASP A 30 -11.28 4.94 -14.35
C ASP A 30 -11.50 5.34 -12.87
N VAL A 31 -12.52 4.77 -12.21
CA VAL A 31 -12.80 5.00 -10.77
C VAL A 31 -12.49 3.79 -9.91
N VAL A 32 -12.02 2.70 -10.51
CA VAL A 32 -11.64 1.46 -9.80
C VAL A 32 -10.13 1.42 -9.62
N MET A 33 -9.69 1.36 -8.38
CA MET A 33 -8.31 1.08 -8.04
C MET A 33 -8.19 -0.38 -7.57
N GLY A 34 -7.35 -1.15 -8.26
CA GLY A 34 -7.05 -2.52 -7.85
C GLY A 34 -6.12 -2.55 -6.64
N VAL A 35 -6.41 -3.42 -5.69
CA VAL A 35 -5.50 -3.77 -4.60
C VAL A 35 -5.00 -5.19 -4.85
N SER A 36 -3.70 -5.42 -4.80
CA SER A 36 -3.14 -6.74 -5.08
C SER A 36 -3.55 -7.75 -4.01
N ARG A 37 -3.67 -9.02 -4.42
CA ARG A 37 -3.89 -10.11 -3.48
C ARG A 37 -2.73 -10.22 -2.48
N TYR A 38 -1.49 -9.98 -2.94
CA TYR A 38 -0.31 -9.97 -2.10
C TYR A 38 -0.40 -8.92 -0.98
N PHE A 39 -0.85 -7.70 -1.29
CA PHE A 39 -1.07 -6.66 -0.27
C PHE A 39 -2.08 -7.11 0.78
N ILE A 40 -3.20 -7.69 0.34
CA ILE A 40 -4.24 -8.16 1.26
C ILE A 40 -3.74 -9.31 2.15
N GLU A 41 -3.05 -10.30 1.59
CA GLU A 41 -2.63 -11.48 2.33
C GLU A 41 -1.40 -11.26 3.20
N ARG A 42 -0.47 -10.40 2.77
CA ARG A 42 0.84 -10.24 3.42
C ARG A 42 1.00 -8.92 4.16
N TRP A 43 0.54 -7.82 3.58
CA TRP A 43 0.73 -6.50 4.15
C TRP A 43 -0.40 -6.03 5.06
N LEU A 44 -1.65 -6.34 4.75
CA LEU A 44 -2.78 -5.94 5.60
C LEU A 44 -2.66 -6.45 7.04
N PRO A 45 -2.24 -7.72 7.31
CA PRO A 45 -2.00 -8.18 8.68
C PRO A 45 -0.86 -7.44 9.39
N VAL A 46 0.16 -7.01 8.66
CA VAL A 46 1.34 -6.29 9.20
C VAL A 46 1.01 -4.84 9.52
N LEU A 47 0.35 -4.14 8.60
CA LEU A 47 0.00 -2.72 8.74
C LEU A 47 -1.21 -2.49 9.65
N GLY A 48 -2.11 -3.47 9.71
CA GLY A 48 -3.45 -3.29 10.25
C GLY A 48 -4.36 -2.48 9.32
N PRO A 49 -5.68 -2.51 9.55
CA PRO A 49 -6.66 -1.97 8.60
C PRO A 49 -6.52 -0.46 8.37
N SER A 50 -6.21 0.31 9.41
CA SER A 50 -6.14 1.76 9.30
C SER A 50 -4.92 2.25 8.52
N ALA A 51 -3.74 1.70 8.76
CA ALA A 51 -2.54 2.06 8.01
C ALA A 51 -2.62 1.56 6.57
N ALA A 52 -3.19 0.37 6.34
CA ALA A 52 -3.46 -0.14 5.00
C ALA A 52 -4.45 0.74 4.22
N ALA A 53 -5.52 1.21 4.87
CA ALA A 53 -6.45 2.16 4.28
C ALA A 53 -5.76 3.48 3.91
N LEU A 54 -4.86 3.99 4.76
CA LEU A 54 -4.09 5.19 4.48
C LEU A 54 -3.17 5.00 3.26
N VAL A 55 -2.46 3.86 3.15
CA VAL A 55 -1.63 3.54 1.97
C VAL A 55 -2.47 3.57 0.70
N ASN A 56 -3.64 2.92 0.71
CA ASN A 56 -4.52 2.88 -0.46
C ASN A 56 -5.10 4.27 -0.79
N THR A 57 -5.43 5.09 0.22
CA THR A 57 -5.85 6.48 0.00
C THR A 57 -4.76 7.31 -0.66
N LEU A 58 -3.51 7.18 -0.20
CA LEU A 58 -2.38 7.88 -0.78
C LEU A 58 -2.08 7.42 -2.20
N ARG A 59 -2.13 6.11 -2.49
CA ARG A 59 -2.02 5.57 -3.86
C ARG A 59 -3.10 6.13 -4.80
N GLN A 60 -4.34 6.26 -4.30
CA GLN A 60 -5.42 6.84 -5.07
C GLN A 60 -5.19 8.33 -5.36
N LEU A 61 -4.65 9.08 -4.39
CA LEU A 61 -4.30 10.48 -4.57
C LEU A 61 -3.15 10.64 -5.58
N ASP A 62 -2.11 9.82 -5.48
CA ASP A 62 -0.97 9.78 -6.39
C ASP A 62 -1.44 9.54 -7.83
N TYR A 63 -2.27 8.53 -8.04
CA TYR A 63 -2.86 8.23 -9.34
C TYR A 63 -3.64 9.40 -9.95
N ARG A 64 -4.34 10.21 -9.11
CA ARG A 64 -5.10 11.38 -9.56
C ARG A 64 -4.21 12.59 -9.84
N CYS A 65 -3.15 12.78 -9.08
CA CYS A 65 -2.31 13.97 -9.17
C CYS A 65 -1.37 13.94 -10.37
N GLN A 66 -0.97 12.77 -10.87
CA GLN A 66 -0.03 12.55 -11.96
C GLN A 66 1.34 13.24 -11.77
N ASP A 67 1.64 13.64 -10.53
CA ASP A 67 2.92 14.22 -10.11
C ASP A 67 3.69 13.20 -9.29
N ASP A 68 5.03 13.30 -9.27
CA ASP A 68 5.91 12.40 -8.51
C ASP A 68 5.72 12.49 -6.98
N THR A 69 5.00 13.50 -6.51
CA THR A 69 4.73 13.72 -5.08
C THR A 69 3.35 14.33 -4.86
N ILE A 70 2.68 13.85 -3.83
CA ILE A 70 1.40 14.41 -3.38
C ILE A 70 1.68 15.56 -2.41
N GLU A 71 1.18 16.75 -2.71
CA GLU A 71 1.24 17.89 -1.79
C GLU A 71 -0.13 18.09 -1.15
N ILE A 72 -0.27 17.72 0.12
CA ILE A 72 -1.55 17.76 0.84
C ILE A 72 -1.35 18.12 2.32
N SER A 73 -2.27 18.92 2.88
CA SER A 73 -2.24 19.20 4.32
C SER A 73 -2.70 17.98 5.13
N GLY A 74 -2.17 17.83 6.35
CA GLY A 74 -2.60 16.74 7.23
C GLY A 74 -4.10 16.74 7.56
N ALA A 75 -4.76 17.92 7.53
CA ALA A 75 -6.20 18.00 7.71
C ALA A 75 -6.97 17.49 6.47
N ALA A 76 -6.48 17.81 5.28
CA ALA A 76 -7.09 17.32 4.04
C ALA A 76 -6.86 15.81 3.87
N LEU A 77 -5.64 15.32 4.12
CA LEU A 77 -5.35 13.88 4.06
C LEU A 77 -6.18 13.07 5.06
N ALA A 78 -6.35 13.56 6.29
CA ALA A 78 -7.19 12.89 7.29
C ALA A 78 -8.65 12.78 6.83
N ARG A 79 -9.17 13.81 6.15
CA ARG A 79 -10.52 13.80 5.58
C ARG A 79 -10.63 12.82 4.41
N GLU A 80 -9.66 12.80 3.47
CA GLU A 80 -9.61 11.83 2.36
C GLU A 80 -9.56 10.38 2.86
N ALA A 81 -8.76 10.13 3.90
CA ALA A 81 -8.64 8.81 4.51
C ALA A 81 -9.77 8.48 5.51
N ALA A 82 -10.79 9.34 5.65
CA ALA A 82 -11.91 9.20 6.57
C ALA A 82 -11.49 8.93 8.03
N MET A 83 -10.43 9.58 8.51
CA MET A 83 -9.90 9.39 9.86
C MET A 83 -9.64 10.72 10.58
N SER A 84 -9.50 10.68 11.91
CA SER A 84 -9.10 11.86 12.67
C SER A 84 -7.63 12.21 12.40
N ARG A 85 -7.26 13.50 12.54
CA ARG A 85 -5.86 13.93 12.40
C ARG A 85 -4.92 13.17 13.33
N ARG A 86 -5.34 12.93 14.59
CA ARG A 86 -4.56 12.18 15.56
C ARG A 86 -4.30 10.75 15.05
N HIS A 87 -5.33 10.10 14.54
CA HIS A 87 -5.22 8.74 14.02
C HIS A 87 -4.37 8.67 12.75
N LEU A 88 -4.47 9.68 11.87
CA LEU A 88 -3.60 9.82 10.70
C LEU A 88 -2.11 9.80 11.10
N TYR A 89 -1.72 10.62 12.07
CA TYR A 89 -0.32 10.65 12.50
C TYR A 89 0.10 9.34 13.18
N THR A 90 -0.78 8.69 13.93
CA THR A 90 -0.52 7.34 14.45
C THR A 90 -0.27 6.33 13.34
N CYS A 91 -1.01 6.40 12.23
CA CYS A 91 -0.78 5.55 11.06
C CYS A 91 0.52 5.90 10.32
N LEU A 92 0.84 7.20 10.20
CA LEU A 92 2.10 7.64 9.59
C LEU A 92 3.35 7.27 10.42
N ASP A 93 3.20 7.15 11.73
CA ASP A 93 4.25 6.70 12.65
C ASP A 93 4.36 5.16 12.73
N HIS A 94 3.53 4.44 11.98
CA HIS A 94 3.59 2.99 11.96
C HIS A 94 4.95 2.48 11.44
N PRO A 95 5.61 1.49 12.10
CA PRO A 95 6.97 1.05 11.76
C PRO A 95 7.17 0.68 10.29
N TRP A 96 6.15 0.13 9.66
CA TRP A 96 6.21 -0.36 8.28
C TRP A 96 5.63 0.60 7.24
N ILE A 97 5.09 1.75 7.64
CA ILE A 97 4.50 2.70 6.68
C ILE A 97 5.54 3.23 5.69
N GLY A 98 6.79 3.38 6.13
CA GLY A 98 7.90 3.84 5.31
C GLY A 98 8.24 2.92 4.13
N ALA A 99 7.75 1.68 4.11
CA ALA A 99 7.86 0.80 2.96
C ALA A 99 7.02 1.27 1.76
N PHE A 100 5.97 2.06 2.01
CA PHE A 100 5.02 2.54 1.00
C PHE A 100 5.02 4.05 0.83
N VAL A 101 5.29 4.78 1.91
CA VAL A 101 5.10 6.23 1.97
C VAL A 101 6.31 6.89 2.58
N GLN A 102 6.90 7.82 1.83
CA GLN A 102 8.00 8.65 2.31
C GLN A 102 7.47 10.07 2.51
N PRO A 103 7.25 10.50 3.77
CA PRO A 103 6.85 11.87 4.04
C PRO A 103 8.05 12.80 3.87
N GLU A 104 7.84 13.88 3.14
CA GLU A 104 8.79 15.00 3.03
C GLU A 104 8.18 16.20 3.73
N THR A 105 8.95 16.83 4.60
CA THR A 105 8.49 18.04 5.29
C THR A 105 8.34 19.17 4.27
N GLY A 106 7.12 19.66 4.11
CA GLY A 106 6.85 20.80 3.23
C GLY A 106 7.57 22.07 3.68
N PRO A 107 7.83 22.99 2.77
CA PRO A 107 8.53 24.24 3.09
C PRO A 107 7.75 25.04 4.12
N ARG A 108 8.46 25.63 5.08
CA ARG A 108 7.86 26.58 6.01
C ARG A 108 7.55 27.87 5.25
N GLN A 109 6.30 28.29 5.32
CA GLN A 109 5.85 29.54 4.70
C GLN A 109 5.63 30.61 5.76
N ARG A 110 6.05 31.84 5.45
CA ARG A 110 5.79 33.00 6.28
C ARG A 110 4.56 33.71 5.76
N THR A 111 3.54 33.86 6.59
CA THR A 111 2.34 34.62 6.23
C THR A 111 2.64 36.09 6.15
N ALA A 112 1.78 36.86 5.49
CA ALA A 112 1.87 38.33 5.43
C ALA A 112 1.89 38.97 6.84
N SER A 113 1.30 38.31 7.84
CA SER A 113 1.32 38.72 9.25
C SER A 113 2.61 38.33 10.00
N GLY A 114 3.62 37.78 9.30
CA GLY A 114 4.90 37.35 9.89
C GLY A 114 4.87 36.01 10.62
N LYS A 115 3.73 35.34 10.73
CA LYS A 115 3.60 34.02 11.36
C LYS A 115 4.17 32.95 10.45
N ILE A 116 5.00 32.10 11.01
CA ILE A 116 5.51 30.91 10.30
C ILE A 116 4.46 29.83 10.36
N ILE A 117 3.95 29.41 9.20
CA ILE A 117 3.06 28.25 9.06
C ILE A 117 3.82 27.13 8.35
N GLN A 118 3.58 25.91 8.76
CA GLN A 118 4.06 24.75 8.02
C GLN A 118 3.21 24.63 6.76
N GLY A 119 3.86 24.58 5.60
CA GLY A 119 3.18 24.31 4.33
C GLY A 119 2.57 22.93 4.29
N ALA A 120 1.94 22.60 3.17
CA ALA A 120 1.45 21.25 2.92
C ALA A 120 2.61 20.25 3.01
N ASN A 121 2.33 19.07 3.56
CA ASN A 121 3.30 17.99 3.57
C ASN A 121 3.36 17.38 2.16
N ARG A 122 4.52 16.89 1.79
CA ARG A 122 4.74 16.14 0.57
C ARG A 122 4.87 14.67 0.91
N TYR A 123 4.28 13.84 0.07
CA TYR A 123 4.35 12.39 0.22
C TYR A 123 4.75 11.78 -1.11
N ARG A 124 5.82 11.00 -1.09
CA ARG A 124 6.16 10.11 -2.21
C ARG A 124 5.59 8.75 -1.91
N VAL A 125 4.82 8.20 -2.85
CA VAL A 125 4.05 6.97 -2.65
C VAL A 125 4.60 5.88 -3.57
N ARG A 126 4.76 4.70 -3.01
CA ARG A 126 5.14 3.53 -3.76
C ARG A 126 3.90 2.82 -4.27
N MET A 127 3.78 2.65 -5.58
CA MET A 127 2.63 2.03 -6.23
C MET A 127 2.70 0.50 -6.26
N ASP A 128 3.91 -0.07 -6.32
CA ASP A 128 4.14 -1.51 -6.21
C ASP A 128 4.15 -1.97 -4.75
N ASP A 129 3.97 -3.27 -4.54
CA ASP A 129 4.02 -3.86 -3.21
C ASP A 129 5.43 -4.40 -2.95
N PRO A 130 6.17 -3.85 -1.97
CA PRO A 130 7.45 -4.43 -1.55
C PRO A 130 7.24 -5.79 -0.89
N LEU A 131 8.29 -6.57 -0.76
CA LEU A 131 8.24 -7.81 0.01
C LEU A 131 7.86 -7.52 1.46
N ALA A 132 6.89 -8.25 1.97
CA ALA A 132 6.53 -8.20 3.38
C ALA A 132 7.70 -8.74 4.23
N PRO A 133 7.83 -8.33 5.51
CA PRO A 133 8.97 -8.67 6.35
C PRO A 133 9.28 -10.17 6.38
N ALA A 134 8.28 -11.00 6.58
CA ALA A 134 8.47 -12.46 6.63
C ALA A 134 8.92 -13.06 5.28
N ASP A 135 8.43 -12.49 4.16
CA ASP A 135 8.82 -12.96 2.83
C ASP A 135 10.25 -12.49 2.48
N ALA A 136 10.64 -11.31 2.96
CA ALA A 136 12.00 -10.79 2.81
C ALA A 136 13.01 -11.65 3.60
N GLU A 137 12.69 -12.02 4.84
CA GLU A 137 13.50 -12.94 5.65
C GLU A 137 13.64 -14.30 4.96
N HIS A 138 12.53 -14.88 4.50
CA HIS A 138 12.56 -16.15 3.78
C HIS A 138 13.41 -16.08 2.50
N LEU A 139 13.32 -14.99 1.74
CA LEU A 139 14.17 -14.80 0.56
C LEU A 139 15.65 -14.74 0.92
N LEU A 140 16.01 -14.05 2.00
CA LEU A 140 17.40 -14.00 2.48
C LEU A 140 17.91 -15.39 2.87
N ASP A 141 17.10 -16.19 3.56
CA ASP A 141 17.46 -17.57 3.94
C ASP A 141 17.68 -18.46 2.71
N VAL A 142 16.80 -18.35 1.71
CA VAL A 142 16.95 -19.08 0.44
C VAL A 142 18.22 -18.68 -0.29
N LEU A 143 18.51 -17.37 -0.36
CA LEU A 143 19.73 -16.87 -1.01
C LEU A 143 21.00 -17.29 -0.26
N ALA A 144 20.98 -17.24 1.06
CA ALA A 144 22.10 -17.73 1.88
C ALA A 144 22.35 -19.24 1.64
N SER A 145 21.28 -20.04 1.67
CA SER A 145 21.38 -21.48 1.41
C SER A 145 21.83 -21.80 -0.02
N ALA A 146 21.45 -21.00 -1.00
CA ALA A 146 21.87 -21.14 -2.40
C ALA A 146 23.33 -20.71 -2.62
N ALA A 147 23.82 -19.74 -1.85
CA ALA A 147 25.22 -19.27 -1.94
C ALA A 147 26.23 -20.31 -1.44
N ASP A 148 25.85 -21.09 -0.45
CA ASP A 148 26.73 -22.16 0.11
C ASP A 148 26.86 -23.38 -0.82
N THR A 149 25.86 -23.64 -1.64
CA THR A 149 25.79 -24.82 -2.52
C THR A 149 26.71 -24.74 -3.77
N PRO A 150 26.79 -23.63 -4.52
CA PRO A 150 27.62 -23.53 -5.73
C PRO A 150 29.10 -23.41 -5.44
N LEU A 151 29.52 -22.76 -4.34
CA LEU A 151 30.92 -22.56 -3.99
C LEU A 151 31.56 -23.84 -3.45
N GLU A 152 30.85 -24.62 -2.65
CA GLU A 152 31.30 -25.92 -2.18
C GLU A 152 31.36 -26.98 -3.29
N ALA A 153 30.37 -26.95 -4.20
CA ALA A 153 30.39 -27.84 -5.38
C ALA A 153 31.55 -27.49 -6.32
N ALA A 154 31.84 -26.19 -6.54
CA ALA A 154 33.01 -25.78 -7.34
C ALA A 154 34.34 -26.10 -6.67
N ARG A 155 34.44 -26.01 -5.35
CA ARG A 155 35.67 -26.41 -4.59
C ARG A 155 35.92 -27.91 -4.58
N ARG A 156 34.90 -28.75 -4.68
CA ARG A 156 35.04 -30.22 -4.76
C ARG A 156 35.37 -30.73 -6.17
N ALA A 157 35.16 -29.87 -7.19
CA ALA A 157 35.43 -30.20 -8.60
C ALA A 157 36.85 -29.78 -9.07
N LEU A 158 37.60 -29.09 -8.20
CA LEU A 158 39.02 -28.74 -8.37
C LEU A 158 39.91 -29.63 -7.49
#